data_3e356202033061d59c40929ab5f7e282
#
_entry.id   3e356202033061d59c40929ab5f7e282
#
_cell.length_a   1.000
_cell.length_b   1.000
_cell.length_c   1.000
_cell.angle_alpha   90.00
_cell.angle_beta   90.00
_cell.angle_gamma   90.00
#
_symmetry.space_group_name_H-M   'P 1'
#
loop_
_entity.id
_entity.type
_entity.pdbx_description
1 polymer ?
#
loop_
_entity_poly.entity_id
_entity_poly.type
_entity_poly.pdbx_seq_one_letter_code
_entity_poly.pdbx_strand_id
1 'polypeptide(L)'
;MATMPSHGLRHVATMRPWLRSFRSSTSVAALSSPSTEDSEQAESKDKPKPNSYFPKRGQTLELVCESLAFKGKGLCRVSETGFVVMCDRALPGERFIGRVTRRKGTYAEVTKVQTISPHWDFVDAPCEYASYCGGCKTQNLSYEAQIRAKEHQVRELVINFGKVSHTELESIMKPIVPCDIQFRYRNKMEFSFGSQKWLPKELLNERQDGIENYALGLHAPGFFDKVLHVDKCLLQSEPADMVLAAVQQCWRDPQLGLSPYDVYSHAGFLKHLMLRTGRNVRTGLPELMVNFVTSSYKPELLKPLVERITAIPEVVSVMNNVNTSVGNTSLGEVEYTLYGKSSITETLRGLTFQISANSFFQTNTHQAEVLYKLIEDCAGLRGEGSEIVLDLFCGTGTIGLTLARRAKHVYGYEIIPQAIADACLNAELNGIRNATFVQGDLNKIDESFGNNFPKPDIVISDPNRPGMHMKLIKFLLKLKASRIVYVSCNPATCARDLDYLCNGVVEKNIKGCYKLTSLQPVDMFPHTPHIECVCLLELC
;
A
#
# COMPACT_ATOMS: atom_id res chain seq x y z
N MET A 1 -4.44 54.59 28.44
CA MET A 1 -3.14 54.38 29.07
C MET A 1 -3.19 53.10 29.87
N ALA A 2 -2.64 52.05 29.35
CA ALA A 2 -2.13 50.88 30.07
C ALA A 2 -1.41 50.00 29.02
N THR A 3 -0.15 49.84 29.26
CA THR A 3 0.90 49.30 28.42
C THR A 3 0.81 47.77 28.32
N MET A 4 0.97 47.23 27.11
CA MET A 4 1.27 45.80 26.84
C MET A 4 2.77 45.55 27.09
N PRO A 5 3.14 44.38 27.62
CA PRO A 5 4.51 43.90 27.52
C PRO A 5 4.68 42.95 26.33
N SER A 6 5.73 43.20 25.58
CA SER A 6 6.31 42.37 24.52
C SER A 6 6.94 41.12 25.12
N HIS A 7 6.57 39.92 24.62
CA HIS A 7 7.36 38.71 24.79
C HIS A 7 7.51 37.98 23.48
N GLY A 8 8.68 38.03 22.89
CA GLY A 8 9.63 36.95 22.82
C GLY A 8 9.33 35.95 21.73
N LEU A 9 9.81 36.26 20.48
CA LEU A 9 9.98 35.27 19.39
C LEU A 9 10.87 34.11 19.90
N ARG A 10 10.30 32.93 20.06
CA ARG A 10 11.07 31.68 20.20
C ARG A 10 11.14 30.98 18.85
N HIS A 11 12.37 30.70 18.46
CA HIS A 11 12.77 29.94 17.27
C HIS A 11 11.95 28.67 17.08
N VAL A 12 11.27 28.59 15.94
CA VAL A 12 10.80 27.32 15.38
C VAL A 12 12.00 26.65 14.72
N ALA A 13 12.44 25.55 15.29
CA ALA A 13 13.48 24.72 14.74
C ALA A 13 13.02 24.14 13.41
N THR A 14 13.70 24.52 12.34
CA THR A 14 13.55 23.94 11.01
C THR A 14 13.90 22.45 11.05
N MET A 15 12.91 21.60 10.95
CA MET A 15 13.11 20.19 10.65
C MET A 15 13.65 20.06 9.22
N ARG A 16 14.92 19.77 9.09
CA ARG A 16 15.52 19.36 7.81
C ARG A 16 14.91 18.03 7.37
N PRO A 17 14.49 17.89 6.10
CA PRO A 17 14.01 16.61 5.60
C PRO A 17 15.18 15.62 5.52
N TRP A 18 15.02 14.48 6.16
CA TRP A 18 15.92 13.34 6.05
C TRP A 18 15.70 12.62 4.72
N LEU A 19 16.25 13.17 3.64
CA LEU A 19 16.52 12.46 2.40
C LEU A 19 17.95 11.98 2.43
N ARG A 20 18.24 10.92 3.21
CA ARG A 20 19.44 10.12 3.02
C ARG A 20 19.06 8.79 2.42
N SER A 21 19.65 8.55 1.27
CA SER A 21 19.70 7.34 0.48
C SER A 21 19.61 6.07 1.33
N PHE A 22 18.49 5.35 1.22
CA PHE A 22 18.47 3.94 1.58
C PHE A 22 19.26 3.17 0.51
N ARG A 23 20.52 2.92 0.78
CA ARG A 23 21.21 1.79 0.17
C ARG A 23 20.57 0.54 0.78
N SER A 24 19.72 -0.12 0.03
CA SER A 24 19.20 -1.43 0.38
C SER A 24 20.36 -2.44 0.29
N SER A 25 20.93 -2.77 1.44
CA SER A 25 21.75 -3.95 1.59
C SER A 25 20.82 -5.17 1.73
N THR A 26 20.31 -5.67 0.63
CA THR A 26 19.81 -7.04 0.55
C THR A 26 20.94 -7.90 -0.01
N SER A 27 21.80 -8.38 0.86
CA SER A 27 22.65 -9.51 0.60
C SER A 27 21.77 -10.76 0.59
N VAL A 28 21.50 -11.32 -0.58
CA VAL A 28 20.98 -12.66 -0.70
C VAL A 28 22.17 -13.59 -0.39
N ALA A 29 22.21 -14.11 0.82
CA ALA A 29 23.17 -15.15 1.21
C ALA A 29 22.85 -16.43 0.43
N ALA A 30 23.83 -16.92 -0.32
CA ALA A 30 23.78 -18.26 -0.89
C ALA A 30 23.89 -19.28 0.26
N LEU A 31 22.88 -20.10 0.45
CA LEU A 31 22.88 -21.21 1.39
C LEU A 31 23.74 -22.35 0.82
N SER A 32 24.80 -22.69 1.55
CA SER A 32 25.51 -23.96 1.42
C SER A 32 24.78 -25.01 2.29
N SER A 33 24.42 -26.13 1.69
CA SER A 33 23.88 -27.32 2.35
C SER A 33 24.95 -28.05 3.18
N PRO A 34 24.61 -28.72 4.30
CA PRO A 34 25.55 -29.47 5.12
C PRO A 34 25.96 -30.77 4.45
N SER A 35 27.24 -31.08 4.60
CA SER A 35 27.90 -32.30 4.17
C SER A 35 27.47 -33.50 5.04
N THR A 36 27.00 -34.58 4.41
CA THR A 36 27.13 -35.93 4.92
C THR A 36 28.26 -36.63 4.18
N GLU A 37 29.28 -37.03 4.89
CA GLU A 37 30.32 -37.94 4.42
C GLU A 37 29.71 -39.34 4.22
N ASP A 38 29.84 -39.86 3.00
CA ASP A 38 30.21 -41.26 2.79
C ASP A 38 30.78 -41.41 1.36
N SER A 39 31.83 -42.20 1.32
CA SER A 39 32.77 -42.52 0.25
C SER A 39 32.13 -43.13 -1.01
N GLU A 40 32.53 -42.71 -2.23
CA GLU A 40 33.33 -43.47 -3.17
C GLU A 40 33.32 -42.88 -4.58
N GLN A 41 34.54 -42.74 -5.10
CA GLN A 41 35.01 -42.74 -6.50
C GLN A 41 34.63 -41.66 -7.50
N ALA A 42 35.71 -41.05 -7.95
CA ALA A 42 35.95 -40.09 -8.99
C ALA A 42 35.14 -40.23 -10.29
N GLU A 43 34.45 -39.18 -10.67
CA GLU A 43 34.41 -38.65 -12.04
C GLU A 43 34.43 -37.12 -11.99
N SER A 44 35.54 -36.55 -12.43
CA SER A 44 35.76 -35.13 -12.61
C SER A 44 34.91 -34.62 -13.76
N LYS A 45 33.79 -33.96 -13.46
CA LYS A 45 33.14 -33.01 -14.35
C LYS A 45 33.13 -31.66 -13.66
N ASP A 46 33.95 -30.77 -14.16
CA ASP A 46 33.99 -29.34 -13.84
C ASP A 46 32.59 -28.76 -13.93
N LYS A 47 31.90 -28.59 -12.80
CA LYS A 47 30.70 -27.75 -12.71
C LYS A 47 31.17 -26.31 -12.73
N PRO A 48 30.76 -25.48 -13.68
CA PRO A 48 31.16 -24.09 -13.72
C PRO A 48 30.76 -23.39 -12.44
N LYS A 49 31.67 -22.67 -11.82
CA LYS A 49 31.43 -21.84 -10.63
C LYS A 49 30.25 -20.89 -10.91
N PRO A 50 29.23 -20.78 -10.06
CA PRO A 50 28.00 -20.04 -10.33
C PRO A 50 28.16 -18.51 -10.47
N ASN A 51 29.36 -17.98 -10.45
CA ASN A 51 29.63 -16.54 -10.39
C ASN A 51 30.23 -15.88 -11.63
N SER A 52 30.32 -16.57 -12.77
CA SER A 52 31.00 -15.99 -13.96
C SER A 52 30.05 -15.38 -15.01
N TYR A 53 28.76 -15.70 -15.01
CA TYR A 53 27.83 -15.15 -15.99
C TYR A 53 27.17 -13.88 -15.46
N PHE A 54 27.36 -12.80 -16.21
CA PHE A 54 26.71 -11.51 -15.90
C PHE A 54 26.28 -10.86 -17.22
N PRO A 55 24.96 -10.75 -17.50
CA PRO A 55 24.49 -10.23 -18.77
C PRO A 55 24.90 -8.77 -18.95
N LYS A 56 25.28 -8.40 -20.19
CA LYS A 56 25.69 -7.04 -20.52
C LYS A 56 24.48 -6.13 -20.71
N ARG A 57 24.59 -4.86 -20.31
CA ARG A 57 23.56 -3.86 -20.60
C ARG A 57 23.36 -3.76 -22.13
N GLY A 58 22.11 -3.74 -22.57
CA GLY A 58 21.72 -3.75 -23.99
C GLY A 58 21.63 -5.14 -24.62
N GLN A 59 22.15 -6.19 -23.97
CA GLN A 59 22.03 -7.57 -24.44
C GLN A 59 20.56 -8.00 -24.46
N THR A 60 20.19 -8.74 -25.50
CA THR A 60 18.88 -9.40 -25.60
C THR A 60 19.00 -10.84 -25.12
N LEU A 61 17.99 -11.28 -24.36
CA LEU A 61 17.89 -12.62 -23.80
C LEU A 61 16.51 -13.17 -24.11
N GLU A 62 16.44 -14.44 -24.48
CA GLU A 62 15.20 -15.18 -24.51
C GLU A 62 14.92 -15.70 -23.09
N LEU A 63 13.74 -15.43 -22.56
CA LEU A 63 13.40 -15.66 -21.17
C LEU A 63 12.02 -16.29 -21.08
N VAL A 64 11.84 -17.15 -20.06
CA VAL A 64 10.53 -17.63 -19.60
C VAL A 64 10.30 -17.07 -18.21
N CYS A 65 9.15 -16.45 -17.99
CA CYS A 65 8.76 -15.98 -16.68
C CYS A 65 8.30 -17.18 -15.83
N GLU A 66 8.98 -17.43 -14.72
CA GLU A 66 8.68 -18.54 -13.82
C GLU A 66 7.59 -18.19 -12.82
N SER A 67 7.66 -16.98 -12.24
CA SER A 67 6.75 -16.53 -11.19
C SER A 67 6.70 -15.01 -11.09
N LEU A 68 5.83 -14.47 -10.25
CA LEU A 68 5.81 -13.06 -9.90
C LEU A 68 6.59 -12.82 -8.61
N ALA A 69 7.62 -11.99 -8.70
CA ALA A 69 8.34 -11.47 -7.55
C ALA A 69 7.58 -10.30 -6.90
N PHE A 70 8.08 -9.86 -5.73
CA PHE A 70 7.54 -8.70 -5.01
C PHE A 70 7.36 -7.48 -5.95
N LYS A 71 6.27 -6.76 -5.79
CA LYS A 71 5.79 -5.67 -6.66
C LYS A 71 5.35 -6.12 -8.07
N GLY A 72 5.07 -7.41 -8.27
CA GLY A 72 4.51 -7.94 -9.52
C GLY A 72 5.48 -7.90 -10.69
N LYS A 73 6.80 -7.92 -10.47
CA LYS A 73 7.77 -8.15 -11.53
C LYS A 73 7.85 -9.63 -11.84
N GLY A 74 7.84 -9.99 -13.12
CA GLY A 74 8.12 -11.36 -13.53
C GLY A 74 9.56 -11.76 -13.19
N LEU A 75 9.71 -12.89 -12.53
CA LEU A 75 11.00 -13.51 -12.22
C LEU A 75 11.30 -14.54 -13.28
N CYS A 76 12.47 -14.43 -13.88
CA CYS A 76 12.99 -15.32 -14.91
C CYS A 76 14.38 -15.80 -14.50
N ARG A 77 14.81 -16.93 -15.07
CA ARG A 77 16.19 -17.39 -14.98
C ARG A 77 16.77 -17.60 -16.37
N VAL A 78 18.04 -17.26 -16.52
CA VAL A 78 18.78 -17.60 -17.74
C VAL A 78 19.06 -19.11 -17.71
N SER A 79 18.55 -19.84 -18.70
CA SER A 79 18.50 -21.31 -18.71
C SER A 79 19.87 -21.98 -18.47
N GLU A 80 20.95 -21.41 -19.03
CA GLU A 80 22.30 -22.00 -18.95
C GLU A 80 23.02 -21.75 -17.62
N THR A 81 22.63 -20.68 -16.89
CA THR A 81 23.40 -20.19 -15.75
C THR A 81 22.60 -20.08 -14.46
N GLY A 82 21.26 -20.14 -14.54
CA GLY A 82 20.37 -19.89 -13.42
C GLY A 82 20.37 -18.42 -12.95
N PHE A 83 21.03 -17.50 -13.68
CA PHE A 83 21.12 -16.10 -13.28
C PHE A 83 19.73 -15.45 -13.28
N VAL A 84 19.41 -14.76 -12.17
CA VAL A 84 18.08 -14.17 -11.96
C VAL A 84 17.92 -12.90 -12.79
N VAL A 85 16.81 -12.82 -13.51
CA VAL A 85 16.41 -11.66 -14.31
C VAL A 85 14.99 -11.27 -13.95
N MET A 86 14.76 -9.98 -13.77
CA MET A 86 13.42 -9.44 -13.46
C MET A 86 12.91 -8.60 -14.62
N CYS A 87 11.67 -8.85 -15.03
CA CYS A 87 10.98 -8.11 -16.07
C CYS A 87 9.70 -7.50 -15.53
N ASP A 88 9.52 -6.18 -15.68
CA ASP A 88 8.20 -5.59 -15.39
C ASP A 88 7.19 -6.06 -16.43
N ARG A 89 5.97 -6.41 -15.99
CA ARG A 89 4.86 -6.90 -16.82
C ARG A 89 5.09 -8.21 -17.58
N ALA A 90 6.09 -9.01 -17.21
CA ALA A 90 6.14 -10.39 -17.65
C ALA A 90 5.25 -11.25 -16.72
N LEU A 91 4.50 -12.15 -17.31
CA LEU A 91 3.54 -13.01 -16.60
C LEU A 91 4.06 -14.43 -16.49
N PRO A 92 3.77 -15.16 -15.41
CA PRO A 92 4.23 -16.55 -15.23
C PRO A 92 3.85 -17.43 -16.43
N GLY A 93 4.83 -18.17 -17.00
CA GLY A 93 4.67 -18.99 -18.20
C GLY A 93 4.86 -18.26 -19.54
N GLU A 94 4.92 -16.93 -19.55
CA GLU A 94 5.18 -16.15 -20.76
C GLU A 94 6.62 -16.35 -21.22
N ARG A 95 6.81 -16.61 -22.52
CA ARG A 95 8.11 -16.66 -23.20
C ARG A 95 8.29 -15.40 -24.04
N PHE A 96 9.39 -14.70 -23.83
CA PHE A 96 9.62 -13.40 -24.43
C PHE A 96 11.10 -13.07 -24.64
N ILE A 97 11.37 -12.10 -25.52
CA ILE A 97 12.70 -11.49 -25.67
C ILE A 97 12.77 -10.26 -24.78
N GLY A 98 13.71 -10.25 -23.82
CA GLY A 98 13.99 -9.15 -22.93
C GLY A 98 15.33 -8.48 -23.23
N ARG A 99 15.38 -7.14 -23.20
CA ARG A 99 16.63 -6.36 -23.31
C ARG A 99 17.10 -5.92 -21.93
N VAL A 100 18.33 -6.22 -21.57
CA VAL A 100 18.94 -5.84 -20.29
C VAL A 100 19.08 -4.32 -20.20
N THR A 101 18.39 -3.72 -19.24
CA THR A 101 18.36 -2.27 -19.00
C THR A 101 19.22 -1.87 -17.80
N ARG A 102 19.22 -2.71 -16.76
CA ARG A 102 19.92 -2.42 -15.50
C ARG A 102 20.54 -3.68 -14.92
N ARG A 103 21.72 -3.50 -14.32
CA ARG A 103 22.44 -4.58 -13.63
C ARG A 103 22.50 -4.28 -12.13
N LYS A 104 22.26 -5.30 -11.33
CA LYS A 104 22.44 -5.32 -9.87
C LYS A 104 23.44 -6.43 -9.51
N GLY A 105 23.92 -6.44 -8.28
CA GLY A 105 24.95 -7.43 -7.89
C GLY A 105 24.54 -8.88 -8.15
N THR A 106 23.31 -9.26 -7.84
CA THR A 106 22.82 -10.65 -7.89
C THR A 106 21.74 -10.90 -8.94
N TYR A 107 21.25 -9.86 -9.64
CA TYR A 107 20.23 -9.97 -10.68
C TYR A 107 20.33 -8.86 -11.73
N ALA A 108 19.62 -9.01 -12.83
CA ALA A 108 19.45 -7.96 -13.84
C ALA A 108 17.98 -7.59 -14.02
N GLU A 109 17.73 -6.38 -14.50
CA GLU A 109 16.40 -5.94 -14.93
C GLU A 109 16.39 -5.85 -16.46
N VAL A 110 15.30 -6.34 -17.05
CA VAL A 110 15.08 -6.29 -18.50
C VAL A 110 13.76 -5.59 -18.82
N THR A 111 13.71 -4.99 -19.98
CA THR A 111 12.48 -4.52 -20.62
C THR A 111 12.07 -5.52 -21.67
N LYS A 112 10.81 -5.96 -21.67
CA LYS A 112 10.25 -6.83 -22.68
C LYS A 112 10.26 -6.11 -24.04
N VAL A 113 10.83 -6.78 -25.05
CA VAL A 113 10.92 -6.28 -26.44
C VAL A 113 9.84 -6.92 -27.30
N GLN A 114 9.66 -8.23 -27.13
CA GLN A 114 8.71 -9.01 -27.92
C GLN A 114 8.23 -10.22 -27.11
N THR A 115 6.94 -10.49 -27.13
CA THR A 115 6.37 -11.76 -26.64
C THR A 115 6.50 -12.80 -27.74
N ILE A 116 7.08 -13.98 -27.42
CA ILE A 116 7.18 -15.14 -28.30
C ILE A 116 5.91 -15.99 -28.17
N SER A 117 5.54 -16.30 -26.92
CA SER A 117 4.28 -16.96 -26.61
C SER A 117 3.68 -16.38 -25.33
N PRO A 118 2.40 -16.02 -25.33
CA PRO A 118 1.72 -15.57 -24.13
C PRO A 118 1.54 -16.74 -23.14
N HIS A 119 1.21 -16.38 -21.90
CA HIS A 119 0.76 -17.35 -20.91
C HIS A 119 -0.56 -18.01 -21.35
N TRP A 120 -0.80 -19.27 -20.98
CA TRP A 120 -2.07 -19.97 -21.28
C TRP A 120 -3.30 -19.40 -20.56
N ASP A 121 -3.11 -18.72 -19.41
CA ASP A 121 -4.15 -17.97 -18.69
C ASP A 121 -4.24 -16.49 -19.14
N PHE A 122 -3.68 -16.14 -20.29
CA PHE A 122 -3.77 -14.79 -20.85
C PHE A 122 -5.21 -14.45 -21.19
N VAL A 123 -5.63 -13.25 -20.80
CA VAL A 123 -6.91 -12.65 -21.16
C VAL A 123 -6.69 -11.23 -21.66
N ASP A 124 -7.55 -10.76 -22.54
CA ASP A 124 -7.52 -9.37 -22.97
C ASP A 124 -7.93 -8.46 -21.80
N ALA A 125 -7.07 -7.51 -21.48
CA ALA A 125 -7.35 -6.58 -20.41
C ALA A 125 -8.47 -5.62 -20.82
N PRO A 126 -9.53 -5.45 -20.02
CA PRO A 126 -10.65 -4.56 -20.37
C PRO A 126 -10.29 -3.08 -20.30
N CYS A 127 -9.19 -2.72 -19.62
CA CYS A 127 -8.72 -1.35 -19.49
C CYS A 127 -7.72 -1.03 -20.60
N GLU A 128 -8.00 -0.01 -21.39
CA GLU A 128 -7.13 0.48 -22.48
C GLU A 128 -5.73 0.90 -22.00
N TYR A 129 -5.62 1.31 -20.72
CA TYR A 129 -4.35 1.72 -20.10
C TYR A 129 -3.57 0.57 -19.48
N ALA A 130 -4.06 -0.67 -19.52
CA ALA A 130 -3.47 -1.81 -18.79
C ALA A 130 -2.01 -2.08 -19.16
N SER A 131 -1.62 -1.83 -20.41
CA SER A 131 -0.25 -2.07 -20.89
C SER A 131 0.80 -1.10 -20.31
N TYR A 132 0.40 0.09 -19.85
CA TYR A 132 1.32 1.14 -19.44
C TYR A 132 0.93 1.92 -18.17
N CYS A 133 -0.30 1.76 -17.66
CA CYS A 133 -0.71 2.36 -16.38
C CYS A 133 0.03 1.73 -15.20
N GLY A 134 0.50 2.56 -14.25
CA GLY A 134 1.20 2.10 -13.05
C GLY A 134 0.33 1.43 -11.99
N GLY A 135 -1.00 1.57 -12.08
CA GLY A 135 -1.94 1.05 -11.09
C GLY A 135 -2.14 -0.46 -11.18
N CYS A 136 -2.59 -0.95 -12.33
CA CYS A 136 -2.79 -2.38 -12.59
C CYS A 136 -1.58 -3.01 -13.27
N LYS A 137 -1.27 -4.26 -12.92
CA LYS A 137 -0.14 -4.98 -13.52
C LYS A 137 -0.51 -6.34 -14.10
N THR A 138 -1.68 -6.86 -13.77
CA THR A 138 -2.07 -8.25 -14.07
C THR A 138 -3.47 -8.37 -14.67
N GLN A 139 -4.03 -7.28 -15.24
CA GLN A 139 -5.35 -7.36 -15.89
C GLN A 139 -5.41 -8.29 -17.11
N ASN A 140 -4.26 -8.54 -17.72
CA ASN A 140 -4.11 -9.48 -18.84
C ASN A 140 -3.81 -10.92 -18.39
N LEU A 141 -4.07 -11.25 -17.14
CA LEU A 141 -4.00 -12.58 -16.57
C LEU A 141 -5.37 -12.93 -15.98
N SER A 142 -5.88 -14.15 -16.20
CA SER A 142 -7.13 -14.60 -15.59
C SER A 142 -7.10 -14.40 -14.08
N TYR A 143 -8.26 -14.15 -13.47
CA TYR A 143 -8.28 -13.83 -12.04
C TYR A 143 -7.79 -15.00 -11.18
N GLU A 144 -8.15 -16.22 -11.56
CA GLU A 144 -7.69 -17.44 -10.89
C GLU A 144 -6.16 -17.58 -10.95
N ALA A 145 -5.54 -17.20 -12.06
CA ALA A 145 -4.08 -17.20 -12.18
C ALA A 145 -3.43 -16.09 -11.35
N GLN A 146 -4.06 -14.92 -11.23
CA GLN A 146 -3.62 -13.87 -10.32
C GLN A 146 -3.61 -14.37 -8.87
N ILE A 147 -4.66 -15.04 -8.43
CA ILE A 147 -4.81 -15.63 -7.10
C ILE A 147 -3.71 -16.67 -6.84
N ARG A 148 -3.52 -17.63 -7.76
CA ARG A 148 -2.43 -18.62 -7.64
C ARG A 148 -1.05 -17.97 -7.54
N ALA A 149 -0.78 -16.94 -8.35
CA ALA A 149 0.50 -16.25 -8.33
C ALA A 149 0.73 -15.47 -7.03
N LYS A 150 -0.30 -14.85 -6.45
CA LYS A 150 -0.24 -14.16 -5.16
C LYS A 150 -0.01 -15.15 -4.01
N GLU A 151 -0.73 -16.25 -3.99
CA GLU A 151 -0.56 -17.31 -2.98
C GLU A 151 0.86 -17.88 -3.02
N HIS A 152 1.34 -18.24 -4.21
CA HIS A 152 2.71 -18.72 -4.39
C HIS A 152 3.75 -17.72 -3.90
N GLN A 153 3.56 -16.42 -4.16
CA GLN A 153 4.48 -15.38 -3.69
C GLN A 153 4.55 -15.32 -2.16
N VAL A 154 3.41 -15.43 -1.46
CA VAL A 154 3.39 -15.45 0.01
C VAL A 154 4.12 -16.69 0.52
N ARG A 155 3.86 -17.87 -0.05
CA ARG A 155 4.52 -19.13 0.28
C ARG A 155 6.04 -19.01 0.20
N GLU A 156 6.55 -18.55 -0.94
CA GLU A 156 7.99 -18.37 -1.17
C GLU A 156 8.63 -17.39 -0.17
N LEU A 157 7.95 -16.28 0.12
CA LEU A 157 8.48 -15.30 1.05
C LEU A 157 8.55 -15.84 2.49
N VAL A 158 7.53 -16.56 2.94
CA VAL A 158 7.49 -17.07 4.31
C VAL A 158 8.49 -18.22 4.50
N ILE A 159 8.69 -19.08 3.50
CA ILE A 159 9.73 -20.12 3.54
C ILE A 159 11.11 -19.48 3.58
N ASN A 160 11.42 -18.59 2.62
CA ASN A 160 12.77 -18.08 2.43
C ASN A 160 13.19 -17.02 3.47
N PHE A 161 12.27 -16.16 3.91
CA PHE A 161 12.55 -15.07 4.84
C PHE A 161 11.95 -15.27 6.22
N GLY A 162 10.80 -15.94 6.31
CA GLY A 162 10.15 -16.29 7.58
C GLY A 162 10.78 -17.51 8.23
N LYS A 163 11.60 -18.26 7.50
CA LYS A 163 12.27 -19.50 7.94
C LYS A 163 11.30 -20.57 8.44
N VAL A 164 10.08 -20.55 7.92
CA VAL A 164 9.07 -21.58 8.19
C VAL A 164 9.34 -22.75 7.25
N SER A 165 9.39 -23.97 7.78
CA SER A 165 9.61 -25.16 6.95
C SER A 165 8.42 -25.44 6.02
N HIS A 166 8.65 -26.12 4.90
CA HIS A 166 7.58 -26.48 3.95
C HIS A 166 6.44 -27.24 4.65
N THR A 167 6.77 -28.25 5.45
CA THR A 167 5.79 -29.08 6.16
C THR A 167 4.96 -28.27 7.16
N GLU A 168 5.60 -27.36 7.89
CA GLU A 168 4.92 -26.48 8.83
C GLU A 168 3.99 -25.52 8.09
N LEU A 169 4.48 -24.89 7.02
CA LEU A 169 3.68 -23.94 6.24
C LEU A 169 2.43 -24.59 5.65
N GLU A 170 2.50 -25.83 5.17
CA GLU A 170 1.33 -26.56 4.65
C GLU A 170 0.26 -26.79 5.71
N SER A 171 0.63 -26.87 6.99
CA SER A 171 -0.32 -27.07 8.08
C SER A 171 -1.01 -25.77 8.54
N ILE A 172 -0.39 -24.59 8.31
CA ILE A 172 -0.84 -23.30 8.84
C ILE A 172 -1.31 -22.32 7.77
N MET A 173 -0.81 -22.44 6.53
CA MET A 173 -1.20 -21.54 5.44
C MET A 173 -2.51 -22.01 4.82
N LYS A 174 -3.49 -21.11 4.90
CA LYS A 174 -4.79 -21.30 4.24
C LYS A 174 -4.73 -20.80 2.80
N PRO A 175 -5.61 -21.32 1.91
CA PRO A 175 -5.76 -20.77 0.56
C PRO A 175 -6.03 -19.27 0.60
N ILE A 176 -5.50 -18.53 -0.37
CA ILE A 176 -5.76 -17.09 -0.44
C ILE A 176 -7.25 -16.80 -0.61
N VAL A 177 -7.76 -15.85 0.16
CA VAL A 177 -9.15 -15.40 0.03
C VAL A 177 -9.27 -14.49 -1.19
N PRO A 178 -10.05 -14.88 -2.21
CA PRO A 178 -10.27 -14.06 -3.38
C PRO A 178 -11.18 -12.85 -3.07
N CYS A 179 -11.22 -11.90 -3.99
CA CYS A 179 -12.16 -10.79 -3.96
C CYS A 179 -13.27 -11.02 -4.99
N ASP A 180 -14.52 -11.02 -4.56
CA ASP A 180 -15.66 -11.26 -5.45
C ASP A 180 -15.86 -10.11 -6.45
N ILE A 181 -15.55 -8.87 -6.02
CA ILE A 181 -15.66 -7.66 -6.84
C ILE A 181 -14.27 -7.30 -7.37
N GLN A 182 -14.01 -7.57 -8.64
CA GLN A 182 -12.69 -7.36 -9.25
C GLN A 182 -12.52 -5.98 -9.88
N PHE A 183 -13.61 -5.27 -10.20
CA PHE A 183 -13.63 -3.91 -10.75
C PHE A 183 -14.59 -3.04 -9.93
N ARG A 184 -14.49 -1.72 -10.06
CA ARG A 184 -15.34 -0.75 -9.36
C ARG A 184 -15.31 -0.85 -7.83
N TYR A 185 -14.33 -1.56 -7.27
CA TYR A 185 -14.22 -1.79 -5.82
C TYR A 185 -13.54 -0.64 -5.06
N ARG A 186 -12.78 0.19 -5.77
CA ARG A 186 -11.90 1.16 -5.15
C ARG A 186 -12.67 2.42 -4.74
N ASN A 187 -12.69 2.70 -3.44
CA ASN A 187 -13.39 3.84 -2.85
C ASN A 187 -12.50 5.09 -2.67
N LYS A 188 -11.21 5.02 -3.01
CA LYS A 188 -10.29 6.17 -3.03
C LYS A 188 -9.38 6.09 -4.25
N MET A 189 -9.37 7.17 -5.02
CA MET A 189 -8.41 7.38 -6.11
C MET A 189 -7.74 8.72 -5.97
N GLU A 190 -6.50 8.78 -6.44
CA GLU A 190 -5.67 9.96 -6.42
C GLU A 190 -5.04 10.14 -7.80
N PHE A 191 -5.40 11.23 -8.47
CA PHE A 191 -4.89 11.61 -9.77
C PHE A 191 -3.98 12.83 -9.62
N SER A 192 -2.93 12.89 -10.42
CA SER A 192 -2.01 14.04 -10.45
C SER A 192 -2.31 14.94 -11.63
N PHE A 193 -2.30 16.24 -11.40
CA PHE A 193 -2.18 17.23 -12.46
C PHE A 193 -0.71 17.34 -12.86
N GLY A 194 -0.41 17.25 -14.14
CA GLY A 194 0.95 17.25 -14.65
C GLY A 194 1.13 18.20 -15.84
N SER A 195 2.26 18.89 -15.88
CA SER A 195 2.69 19.74 -17.00
C SER A 195 3.30 18.94 -18.15
N GLN A 196 3.61 17.65 -17.92
CA GLN A 196 4.19 16.77 -18.90
C GLN A 196 3.37 15.49 -19.06
N LYS A 197 2.61 15.43 -20.15
CA LYS A 197 1.86 14.23 -20.54
C LYS A 197 2.84 13.12 -20.93
N TRP A 198 2.67 11.95 -20.33
CA TRP A 198 3.36 10.76 -20.77
C TRP A 198 2.65 10.15 -21.98
N LEU A 199 3.43 9.80 -23.00
CA LEU A 199 2.96 9.09 -24.18
C LEU A 199 3.75 7.79 -24.37
N PRO A 200 3.14 6.71 -24.86
CA PRO A 200 3.84 5.53 -25.29
C PRO A 200 4.79 5.87 -26.46
N LYS A 201 5.79 5.02 -26.67
CA LYS A 201 6.86 5.31 -27.66
C LYS A 201 6.35 5.52 -29.07
N GLU A 202 5.29 4.80 -29.40
CA GLU A 202 4.63 4.81 -30.71
C GLU A 202 3.99 6.18 -31.02
N LEU A 203 3.59 6.91 -29.98
CA LEU A 203 2.91 8.22 -30.06
C LEU A 203 3.83 9.40 -29.71
N LEU A 204 5.15 9.20 -29.56
CA LEU A 204 6.05 10.29 -29.18
C LEU A 204 6.12 11.43 -30.22
N ASN A 205 5.86 11.12 -31.50
CA ASN A 205 5.80 12.11 -32.57
C ASN A 205 4.55 12.99 -32.50
N GLU A 206 3.54 12.61 -31.71
CA GLU A 206 2.31 13.38 -31.46
C GLU A 206 2.45 14.33 -30.26
N ARG A 207 3.65 14.44 -29.70
CA ARG A 207 3.89 15.31 -28.54
C ARG A 207 3.63 16.76 -28.90
N GLN A 208 2.81 17.38 -28.09
CA GLN A 208 2.45 18.80 -28.17
C GLN A 208 3.10 19.57 -27.02
N ASP A 209 3.23 20.89 -27.17
CA ASP A 209 3.78 21.77 -26.14
C ASP A 209 2.67 22.62 -25.48
N GLY A 210 3.00 23.26 -24.35
CA GLY A 210 2.08 24.13 -23.65
C GLY A 210 0.92 23.39 -22.98
N ILE A 211 -0.27 23.96 -23.04
CA ILE A 211 -1.50 23.43 -22.39
C ILE A 211 -1.88 22.06 -22.94
N GLU A 212 -1.63 21.80 -24.21
CA GLU A 212 -1.91 20.50 -24.84
C GLU A 212 -1.06 19.37 -24.26
N ASN A 213 0.08 19.70 -23.64
CA ASN A 213 0.92 18.75 -22.92
C ASN A 213 0.46 18.52 -21.46
N TYR A 214 -0.59 19.19 -21.00
CA TYR A 214 -1.14 19.01 -19.66
C TYR A 214 -1.92 17.69 -19.56
N ALA A 215 -1.77 17.00 -18.44
CA ALA A 215 -2.46 15.76 -18.17
C ALA A 215 -3.07 15.74 -16.76
N LEU A 216 -4.19 15.07 -16.62
CA LEU A 216 -4.75 14.67 -15.34
C LEU A 216 -4.88 13.14 -15.35
N GLY A 217 -4.23 12.46 -14.40
CA GLY A 217 -4.22 11.01 -14.38
C GLY A 217 -3.20 10.42 -13.41
N LEU A 218 -2.56 9.33 -13.79
CA LEU A 218 -1.65 8.59 -12.93
C LEU A 218 -0.19 8.74 -13.39
N HIS A 219 0.74 8.74 -12.46
CA HIS A 219 2.16 8.75 -12.83
C HIS A 219 2.52 7.52 -13.67
N ALA A 220 3.24 7.76 -14.77
CA ALA A 220 3.76 6.68 -15.59
C ALA A 220 4.83 5.89 -14.82
N PRO A 221 4.89 4.55 -14.97
CA PRO A 221 5.87 3.74 -14.26
C PRO A 221 7.31 4.18 -14.50
N GLY A 222 8.03 4.45 -13.41
CA GLY A 222 9.43 4.90 -13.47
C GLY A 222 9.63 6.40 -13.69
N PHE A 223 8.56 7.18 -13.82
CA PHE A 223 8.60 8.64 -13.94
C PHE A 223 7.86 9.28 -12.77
N PHE A 224 8.47 10.28 -12.16
CA PHE A 224 7.86 11.06 -11.08
C PHE A 224 7.27 12.38 -11.59
N ASP A 225 7.65 12.79 -12.79
CA ASP A 225 7.34 14.06 -13.46
C ASP A 225 6.35 13.91 -14.61
N LYS A 226 6.08 12.69 -15.08
CA LYS A 226 5.20 12.44 -16.23
C LYS A 226 3.91 11.77 -15.81
N VAL A 227 2.82 12.36 -16.28
CA VAL A 227 1.46 11.89 -15.97
C VAL A 227 0.84 11.25 -17.22
N LEU A 228 0.44 9.99 -17.08
CA LEU A 228 -0.44 9.32 -18.02
C LEU A 228 -1.84 9.92 -17.89
N HIS A 229 -2.35 10.51 -18.96
CA HIS A 229 -3.73 10.99 -19.00
C HIS A 229 -4.69 9.80 -18.96
N VAL A 230 -5.68 9.84 -18.06
CA VAL A 230 -6.62 8.75 -17.83
C VAL A 230 -8.04 9.29 -17.85
N ASP A 231 -8.83 8.93 -18.87
CA ASP A 231 -10.21 9.39 -19.01
C ASP A 231 -11.17 8.68 -18.05
N LYS A 232 -10.91 7.40 -17.78
CA LYS A 232 -11.68 6.58 -16.82
C LYS A 232 -10.79 5.52 -16.19
N CYS A 233 -11.15 5.10 -14.98
CA CYS A 233 -10.47 4.02 -14.28
C CYS A 233 -11.46 2.93 -13.87
N LEU A 234 -11.31 1.72 -14.38
CA LEU A 234 -12.22 0.62 -14.09
C LEU A 234 -12.21 0.16 -12.62
N LEU A 235 -11.25 0.64 -11.80
CA LEU A 235 -11.20 0.30 -10.39
C LEU A 235 -12.07 1.20 -9.51
N GLN A 236 -12.30 2.47 -9.90
CA GLN A 236 -13.14 3.41 -9.14
C GLN A 236 -14.62 3.35 -9.54
N SER A 237 -15.50 3.93 -8.71
CA SER A 237 -16.93 4.01 -8.98
C SER A 237 -17.25 4.85 -10.22
N GLU A 238 -18.39 4.59 -10.86
CA GLU A 238 -18.83 5.36 -12.03
C GLU A 238 -19.05 6.85 -11.73
N PRO A 239 -19.66 7.26 -10.60
CA PRO A 239 -19.74 8.68 -10.25
C PRO A 239 -18.37 9.35 -10.14
N ALA A 240 -17.34 8.62 -9.66
CA ALA A 240 -15.98 9.15 -9.62
C ALA A 240 -15.36 9.31 -11.03
N ASP A 241 -15.67 8.43 -11.99
CA ASP A 241 -15.30 8.62 -13.40
C ASP A 241 -16.02 9.85 -14.00
N MET A 242 -17.28 10.08 -13.64
CA MET A 242 -18.03 11.29 -14.09
C MET A 242 -17.37 12.58 -13.58
N VAL A 243 -16.93 12.60 -12.30
CA VAL A 243 -16.20 13.75 -11.74
C VAL A 243 -14.87 13.95 -12.46
N LEU A 244 -14.10 12.86 -12.67
CA LEU A 244 -12.83 12.95 -13.39
C LEU A 244 -13.01 13.55 -14.78
N ALA A 245 -14.00 13.07 -15.55
CA ALA A 245 -14.34 13.58 -16.88
C ALA A 245 -14.80 15.05 -16.82
N ALA A 246 -15.64 15.42 -15.85
CA ALA A 246 -16.11 16.81 -15.69
C ALA A 246 -14.96 17.78 -15.41
N VAL A 247 -14.00 17.38 -14.55
CA VAL A 247 -12.79 18.17 -14.30
C VAL A 247 -11.94 18.28 -15.56
N GLN A 248 -11.72 17.17 -16.28
CA GLN A 248 -10.88 17.14 -17.48
C GLN A 248 -11.40 17.99 -18.62
N GLN A 249 -12.72 18.15 -18.74
CA GLN A 249 -13.35 18.96 -19.76
C GLN A 249 -13.12 20.48 -19.59
N CYS A 250 -12.82 20.94 -18.37
CA CYS A 250 -12.72 22.38 -18.13
C CYS A 250 -11.39 22.87 -17.52
N TRP A 251 -10.65 22.07 -16.76
CA TRP A 251 -9.47 22.57 -16.03
C TRP A 251 -8.34 23.11 -16.94
N ARG A 252 -8.31 22.71 -18.22
CA ARG A 252 -7.34 23.18 -19.21
C ARG A 252 -7.81 24.41 -19.98
N ASP A 253 -8.99 24.95 -19.68
CA ASP A 253 -9.45 26.20 -20.29
C ASP A 253 -8.51 27.34 -19.88
N PRO A 254 -7.85 28.03 -20.86
CA PRO A 254 -6.91 29.11 -20.56
C PRO A 254 -7.55 30.28 -19.81
N GLN A 255 -8.87 30.49 -19.97
CA GLN A 255 -9.60 31.56 -19.31
C GLN A 255 -9.70 31.37 -17.79
N LEU A 256 -9.57 30.12 -17.30
CA LEU A 256 -9.63 29.81 -15.86
C LEU A 256 -8.31 30.13 -15.15
N GLY A 257 -7.21 30.33 -15.86
CA GLY A 257 -5.91 30.60 -15.26
C GLY A 257 -5.35 29.44 -14.39
N LEU A 258 -5.89 28.23 -14.56
CA LEU A 258 -5.45 27.03 -13.83
C LEU A 258 -4.17 26.48 -14.45
N SER A 259 -3.20 26.14 -13.62
CA SER A 259 -1.95 25.53 -14.05
C SER A 259 -1.60 24.33 -13.17
N PRO A 260 -1.10 23.22 -13.74
CA PRO A 260 -0.58 22.11 -12.96
C PRO A 260 0.72 22.55 -12.25
N TYR A 261 0.94 21.97 -11.05
CA TYR A 261 2.19 22.18 -10.33
C TYR A 261 3.34 21.48 -11.04
N ASP A 262 4.38 22.22 -11.35
CA ASP A 262 5.59 21.70 -11.96
C ASP A 262 6.64 21.40 -10.89
N VAL A 263 7.13 20.16 -10.86
CA VAL A 263 8.04 19.64 -9.82
C VAL A 263 9.48 20.16 -9.94
N TYR A 264 9.84 20.80 -11.07
CA TYR A 264 11.17 21.35 -11.30
C TYR A 264 11.24 22.84 -10.98
N SER A 265 10.26 23.61 -11.48
CA SER A 265 10.18 25.04 -11.22
C SER A 265 9.50 25.38 -9.88
N HIS A 266 8.83 24.42 -9.27
CA HIS A 266 8.02 24.57 -8.05
C HIS A 266 6.91 25.63 -8.21
N ALA A 267 6.45 25.83 -9.44
CA ALA A 267 5.39 26.77 -9.80
C ALA A 267 4.14 26.02 -10.25
N GLY A 268 3.00 26.71 -10.22
CA GLY A 268 1.69 26.17 -10.58
C GLY A 268 0.78 25.98 -9.38
N PHE A 269 -0.49 25.72 -9.65
CA PHE A 269 -1.55 25.75 -8.64
C PHE A 269 -2.08 24.35 -8.28
N LEU A 270 -2.48 23.56 -9.29
CA LEU A 270 -3.11 22.24 -9.11
C LEU A 270 -2.07 21.14 -8.93
N LYS A 271 -2.12 20.39 -7.83
CA LYS A 271 -1.23 19.25 -7.56
C LYS A 271 -1.94 17.91 -7.79
N HIS A 272 -3.02 17.64 -7.03
CA HIS A 272 -3.75 16.38 -7.12
C HIS A 272 -5.26 16.59 -7.09
N LEU A 273 -5.96 15.64 -7.67
CA LEU A 273 -7.39 15.42 -7.54
C LEU A 273 -7.60 14.10 -6.79
N MET A 274 -8.14 14.16 -5.58
CA MET A 274 -8.50 12.98 -4.80
C MET A 274 -9.99 12.78 -4.84
N LEU A 275 -10.43 11.58 -5.15
CA LEU A 275 -11.83 11.17 -5.16
C LEU A 275 -12.04 10.10 -4.09
N ARG A 276 -13.03 10.31 -3.21
CA ARG A 276 -13.43 9.33 -2.19
C ARG A 276 -14.90 9.02 -2.33
N THR A 277 -15.22 7.75 -2.44
CA THR A 277 -16.60 7.26 -2.44
C THR A 277 -16.92 6.64 -1.09
N GLY A 278 -18.04 6.99 -0.55
CA GLY A 278 -18.64 6.39 0.66
C GLY A 278 -20.12 6.12 0.43
N ARG A 279 -20.83 5.87 1.51
CA ARG A 279 -22.26 5.61 1.51
C ARG A 279 -22.93 6.33 2.67
N ASN A 280 -23.98 7.04 2.37
CA ASN A 280 -24.82 7.64 3.41
C ASN A 280 -25.50 6.54 4.23
N VAL A 281 -25.18 6.47 5.51
CA VAL A 281 -25.66 5.40 6.40
C VAL A 281 -27.17 5.43 6.67
N ARG A 282 -27.86 6.58 6.45
CA ARG A 282 -29.29 6.70 6.63
C ARG A 282 -30.08 6.36 5.38
N THR A 283 -29.58 6.78 4.21
CA THR A 283 -30.28 6.63 2.93
C THR A 283 -29.77 5.46 2.09
N GLY A 284 -28.57 4.96 2.39
CA GLY A 284 -27.87 3.95 1.58
C GLY A 284 -27.33 4.47 0.24
N LEU A 285 -27.54 5.76 -0.08
CA LEU A 285 -27.09 6.36 -1.32
C LEU A 285 -25.57 6.60 -1.31
N PRO A 286 -24.91 6.52 -2.48
CA PRO A 286 -23.49 6.84 -2.59
C PRO A 286 -23.22 8.31 -2.23
N GLU A 287 -22.10 8.54 -1.56
CA GLU A 287 -21.55 9.86 -1.25
C GLU A 287 -20.16 9.96 -1.90
N LEU A 288 -19.94 11.05 -2.64
CA LEU A 288 -18.64 11.33 -3.26
C LEU A 288 -18.05 12.62 -2.70
N MET A 289 -16.82 12.51 -2.18
CA MET A 289 -15.98 13.64 -1.79
C MET A 289 -14.95 13.87 -2.87
N VAL A 290 -14.85 15.10 -3.32
CA VAL A 290 -13.82 15.59 -4.26
C VAL A 290 -12.88 16.50 -3.50
N ASN A 291 -11.57 16.20 -3.53
CA ASN A 291 -10.58 16.99 -2.84
C ASN A 291 -9.50 17.48 -3.83
N PHE A 292 -9.45 18.78 -4.04
CA PHE A 292 -8.40 19.44 -4.81
C PHE A 292 -7.21 19.75 -3.92
N VAL A 293 -6.06 19.16 -4.22
CA VAL A 293 -4.80 19.51 -3.56
C VAL A 293 -4.11 20.60 -4.37
N THR A 294 -3.87 21.75 -3.74
CA THR A 294 -3.33 22.94 -4.40
C THR A 294 -2.10 23.47 -3.67
N SER A 295 -1.26 24.25 -4.36
CA SER A 295 -0.06 24.86 -3.78
C SER A 295 -0.36 26.07 -2.88
N SER A 296 -1.57 26.63 -2.97
CA SER A 296 -2.01 27.81 -2.20
C SER A 296 -3.54 27.83 -2.13
N TYR A 297 -4.08 28.60 -1.19
CA TYR A 297 -5.53 28.81 -1.08
C TYR A 297 -6.00 29.93 -2.00
N LYS A 298 -6.71 29.56 -3.08
CA LYS A 298 -7.33 30.47 -4.06
C LYS A 298 -8.67 29.88 -4.49
N PRO A 299 -9.70 29.96 -3.65
CA PRO A 299 -11.00 29.32 -3.91
C PRO A 299 -11.70 29.88 -5.15
N GLU A 300 -11.44 31.14 -5.52
CA GLU A 300 -11.96 31.76 -6.73
C GLU A 300 -11.54 31.05 -8.01
N LEU A 301 -10.31 30.50 -8.05
CA LEU A 301 -9.83 29.70 -9.19
C LEU A 301 -10.50 28.33 -9.28
N LEU A 302 -10.90 27.75 -8.14
CA LEU A 302 -11.57 26.44 -8.11
C LEU A 302 -13.07 26.55 -8.35
N LYS A 303 -13.67 27.74 -8.22
CA LYS A 303 -15.12 27.94 -8.31
C LYS A 303 -15.74 27.34 -9.58
N PRO A 304 -15.21 27.54 -10.81
CA PRO A 304 -15.78 26.93 -12.02
C PRO A 304 -15.75 25.38 -11.99
N LEU A 305 -14.69 24.80 -11.42
CA LEU A 305 -14.60 23.34 -11.23
C LEU A 305 -15.64 22.86 -10.23
N VAL A 306 -15.78 23.55 -9.10
CA VAL A 306 -16.77 23.23 -8.06
C VAL A 306 -18.17 23.26 -8.64
N GLU A 307 -18.56 24.34 -9.34
CA GLU A 307 -19.87 24.47 -9.99
C GLU A 307 -20.14 23.33 -10.97
N ARG A 308 -19.12 22.93 -11.74
CA ARG A 308 -19.25 21.84 -12.72
C ARG A 308 -19.49 20.50 -12.07
N ILE A 309 -18.72 20.13 -11.04
CA ILE A 309 -18.79 18.82 -10.40
C ILE A 309 -19.97 18.67 -9.44
N THR A 310 -20.45 19.76 -8.83
CA THR A 310 -21.61 19.73 -7.93
C THR A 310 -22.95 19.51 -8.65
N ALA A 311 -22.95 19.58 -9.99
CA ALA A 311 -24.07 19.11 -10.80
C ALA A 311 -24.24 17.57 -10.79
N ILE A 312 -23.23 16.83 -10.32
CA ILE A 312 -23.29 15.38 -10.15
C ILE A 312 -23.92 15.08 -8.78
N PRO A 313 -25.08 14.40 -8.69
CA PRO A 313 -25.85 14.27 -7.46
C PRO A 313 -25.11 13.59 -6.30
N GLU A 314 -24.19 12.68 -6.62
CA GLU A 314 -23.39 11.95 -5.62
C GLU A 314 -22.32 12.82 -4.97
N VAL A 315 -21.97 13.98 -5.55
CA VAL A 315 -20.98 14.91 -4.97
C VAL A 315 -21.61 15.67 -3.82
N VAL A 316 -21.32 15.23 -2.61
CA VAL A 316 -21.84 15.82 -1.36
C VAL A 316 -20.79 16.63 -0.60
N SER A 317 -19.55 16.57 -1.03
CA SER A 317 -18.41 17.23 -0.39
C SER A 317 -17.37 17.65 -1.44
N VAL A 318 -16.96 18.91 -1.41
CA VAL A 318 -15.82 19.41 -2.16
C VAL A 318 -14.87 20.11 -1.20
N MET A 319 -13.63 19.60 -1.15
CA MET A 319 -12.57 20.05 -0.27
C MET A 319 -11.43 20.67 -1.06
N ASN A 320 -10.71 21.58 -0.42
CA ASN A 320 -9.42 22.05 -0.89
C ASN A 320 -8.35 21.81 0.17
N ASN A 321 -7.40 20.95 -0.11
CA ASN A 321 -6.21 20.76 0.71
C ASN A 321 -5.07 21.61 0.17
N VAL A 322 -4.57 22.53 0.99
CA VAL A 322 -3.41 23.34 0.65
C VAL A 322 -2.14 22.61 1.07
N ASN A 323 -1.27 22.35 0.10
CA ASN A 323 0.02 21.71 0.28
C ASN A 323 1.13 22.62 -0.25
N THR A 324 1.83 23.29 0.65
CA THR A 324 2.92 24.22 0.33
C THR A 324 4.28 23.53 0.16
N SER A 325 4.37 22.23 0.47
CA SER A 325 5.62 21.48 0.36
C SER A 325 6.07 21.36 -1.11
N VAL A 326 7.37 21.34 -1.34
CA VAL A 326 7.95 21.08 -2.67
C VAL A 326 7.82 19.63 -3.13
N GLY A 327 7.46 18.73 -2.21
CA GLY A 327 7.25 17.31 -2.52
C GLY A 327 5.95 17.05 -3.28
N ASN A 328 5.86 15.89 -3.89
CA ASN A 328 4.67 15.41 -4.59
C ASN A 328 3.78 14.57 -3.65
N THR A 329 3.45 15.11 -2.47
CA THR A 329 2.52 14.49 -1.53
C THR A 329 1.11 15.07 -1.71
N SER A 330 0.11 14.22 -1.62
CA SER A 330 -1.30 14.60 -1.70
C SER A 330 -1.90 15.06 -0.36
N LEU A 331 -1.12 15.00 0.73
CA LEU A 331 -1.55 15.50 2.03
C LEU A 331 -1.26 17.00 2.13
N GLY A 332 -2.30 17.78 2.44
CA GLY A 332 -2.17 19.21 2.69
C GLY A 332 -2.01 19.53 4.18
N GLU A 333 -1.45 20.71 4.48
CA GLU A 333 -1.31 21.23 5.84
C GLU A 333 -2.62 21.82 6.37
N VAL A 334 -3.46 22.34 5.46
CA VAL A 334 -4.73 23.00 5.81
C VAL A 334 -5.84 22.53 4.89
N GLU A 335 -6.99 22.22 5.47
CA GLU A 335 -8.19 21.80 4.76
C GLU A 335 -9.26 22.89 4.77
N TYR A 336 -9.89 23.13 3.63
CA TYR A 336 -11.03 24.03 3.48
C TYR A 336 -12.19 23.30 2.80
N THR A 337 -13.40 23.47 3.34
CA THR A 337 -14.63 23.00 2.69
C THR A 337 -15.10 24.06 1.70
N LEU A 338 -15.14 23.69 0.40
CA LEU A 338 -15.62 24.56 -0.67
C LEU A 338 -17.12 24.37 -0.94
N TYR A 339 -17.64 23.13 -0.71
CA TYR A 339 -19.05 22.81 -0.89
C TYR A 339 -19.46 21.64 -0.01
N GLY A 340 -20.67 21.71 0.53
CA GLY A 340 -21.34 20.63 1.23
C GLY A 340 -20.70 20.23 2.56
N LYS A 341 -20.47 18.94 2.76
CA LYS A 341 -19.97 18.37 4.01
C LYS A 341 -18.44 18.36 4.04
N SER A 342 -17.84 18.43 5.24
CA SER A 342 -16.40 18.26 5.45
C SER A 342 -15.96 16.79 5.48
N SER A 343 -16.90 15.85 5.50
CA SER A 343 -16.67 14.41 5.55
C SER A 343 -17.79 13.64 4.88
N ILE A 344 -17.49 12.41 4.47
CA ILE A 344 -18.47 11.42 4.02
C ILE A 344 -18.57 10.29 5.02
N THR A 345 -19.55 9.42 4.86
CA THR A 345 -19.74 8.25 5.73
C THR A 345 -19.58 6.94 4.98
N GLU A 346 -19.23 5.89 5.70
CA GLU A 346 -19.19 4.51 5.22
C GLU A 346 -19.52 3.55 6.36
N THR A 347 -19.99 2.37 6.00
CA THR A 347 -20.23 1.28 6.97
C THR A 347 -19.19 0.19 6.82
N LEU A 348 -18.72 -0.35 7.95
CA LEU A 348 -17.78 -1.47 8.00
C LEU A 348 -18.06 -2.30 9.25
N ARG A 349 -18.32 -3.60 9.09
CA ARG A 349 -18.63 -4.52 10.20
C ARG A 349 -19.80 -4.04 11.08
N GLY A 350 -20.81 -3.41 10.45
CA GLY A 350 -21.98 -2.87 11.14
C GLY A 350 -21.69 -1.64 12.02
N LEU A 351 -20.54 -0.99 11.84
CA LEU A 351 -20.20 0.30 12.42
C LEU A 351 -20.24 1.38 11.34
N THR A 352 -20.55 2.59 11.75
CA THR A 352 -20.49 3.78 10.91
C THR A 352 -19.16 4.49 11.10
N PHE A 353 -18.48 4.81 10.00
CA PHE A 353 -17.25 5.59 10.03
C PHE A 353 -17.42 6.90 9.29
N GLN A 354 -16.97 7.97 9.91
CA GLN A 354 -16.83 9.27 9.29
C GLN A 354 -15.43 9.35 8.66
N ILE A 355 -15.37 9.74 7.38
CA ILE A 355 -14.16 9.78 6.59
C ILE A 355 -13.90 11.22 6.15
N SER A 356 -12.84 11.83 6.67
CA SER A 356 -12.35 13.14 6.26
C SER A 356 -11.45 13.05 5.01
N ALA A 357 -11.09 14.19 4.42
CA ALA A 357 -10.30 14.21 3.19
C ALA A 357 -8.94 13.52 3.34
N ASN A 358 -8.26 13.70 4.48
CA ASN A 358 -6.93 13.15 4.74
C ASN A 358 -6.92 11.84 5.54
N SER A 359 -8.06 11.39 6.12
CA SER A 359 -8.10 10.18 6.93
C SER A 359 -7.77 8.92 6.12
N PHE A 360 -7.11 7.96 6.76
CA PHE A 360 -6.96 6.63 6.18
C PHE A 360 -8.25 5.83 6.39
N PHE A 361 -8.69 5.17 5.34
CA PHE A 361 -9.74 4.16 5.37
C PHE A 361 -9.41 3.12 4.29
N GLN A 362 -9.70 1.84 4.54
CA GLN A 362 -9.43 0.76 3.58
C GLN A 362 -10.08 1.06 2.22
N THR A 363 -9.27 1.02 1.15
CA THR A 363 -9.72 1.52 -0.16
C THR A 363 -10.58 0.54 -0.95
N ASN A 364 -10.87 -0.63 -0.40
CA ASN A 364 -11.86 -1.61 -0.85
C ASN A 364 -12.74 -1.99 0.35
N THR A 365 -13.85 -1.31 0.55
CA THR A 365 -14.74 -1.53 1.70
C THR A 365 -15.31 -2.94 1.72
N HIS A 366 -15.72 -3.46 0.57
CA HIS A 366 -16.29 -4.81 0.47
C HIS A 366 -15.31 -5.87 0.96
N GLN A 367 -14.07 -5.84 0.48
CA GLN A 367 -13.07 -6.82 0.88
C GLN A 367 -12.51 -6.53 2.30
N ALA A 368 -12.60 -5.30 2.78
CA ALA A 368 -12.27 -4.96 4.17
C ALA A 368 -13.21 -5.62 5.18
N GLU A 369 -14.50 -5.83 4.83
CA GLU A 369 -15.45 -6.63 5.63
C GLU A 369 -14.90 -8.03 5.87
N VAL A 370 -14.38 -8.67 4.82
CA VAL A 370 -13.80 -10.01 4.86
C VAL A 370 -12.50 -10.00 5.66
N LEU A 371 -11.60 -9.04 5.38
CA LEU A 371 -10.32 -8.90 6.10
C LEU A 371 -10.55 -8.74 7.61
N TYR A 372 -11.48 -7.88 8.02
CA TYR A 372 -11.76 -7.60 9.42
C TYR A 372 -12.46 -8.77 10.12
N LYS A 373 -13.26 -9.54 9.39
CA LYS A 373 -13.80 -10.81 9.91
C LYS A 373 -12.68 -11.80 10.22
N LEU A 374 -11.70 -11.93 9.34
CA LEU A 374 -10.53 -12.80 9.56
C LEU A 374 -9.69 -12.34 10.75
N ILE A 375 -9.51 -11.02 10.92
CA ILE A 375 -8.82 -10.45 12.09
C ILE A 375 -9.59 -10.77 13.38
N GLU A 376 -10.91 -10.60 13.39
CA GLU A 376 -11.77 -10.93 14.51
C GLU A 376 -11.68 -12.43 14.88
N ASP A 377 -11.71 -13.31 13.86
CA ASP A 377 -11.59 -14.75 14.05
C ASP A 377 -10.21 -15.13 14.62
N CYS A 378 -9.13 -14.53 14.12
CA CYS A 378 -7.78 -14.73 14.66
C CYS A 378 -7.62 -14.15 16.06
N ALA A 379 -8.23 -13.03 16.37
CA ALA A 379 -8.24 -12.45 17.72
C ALA A 379 -8.88 -13.43 18.72
N GLY A 380 -9.90 -14.19 18.29
CA GLY A 380 -10.50 -15.25 19.07
C GLY A 380 -11.09 -14.79 20.40
N LEU A 381 -11.68 -13.57 20.40
CA LEU A 381 -12.35 -13.00 21.57
C LEU A 381 -13.52 -13.90 21.99
N ARG A 382 -13.57 -14.27 23.26
CA ARG A 382 -14.63 -15.14 23.80
C ARG A 382 -16.01 -14.48 23.80
N GLY A 383 -16.05 -13.14 23.73
CA GLY A 383 -17.31 -12.38 23.73
C GLY A 383 -17.89 -12.10 25.11
N GLU A 384 -17.17 -12.50 26.16
CA GLU A 384 -17.56 -12.29 27.57
C GLU A 384 -17.14 -10.89 28.08
N GLY A 385 -16.49 -10.08 27.24
CA GLY A 385 -15.97 -8.78 27.62
C GLY A 385 -14.85 -8.84 28.68
N SER A 386 -14.03 -9.91 28.63
CA SER A 386 -12.97 -10.16 29.62
C SER A 386 -11.57 -9.76 29.11
N GLU A 387 -11.35 -9.82 27.82
CA GLU A 387 -10.04 -9.61 27.21
C GLU A 387 -9.73 -8.13 26.92
N ILE A 388 -8.46 -7.77 27.13
CA ILE A 388 -7.90 -6.48 26.76
C ILE A 388 -7.18 -6.60 25.42
N VAL A 389 -7.53 -5.72 24.47
CA VAL A 389 -6.93 -5.65 23.15
C VAL A 389 -6.03 -4.41 23.05
N LEU A 390 -4.81 -4.60 22.54
CA LEU A 390 -3.89 -3.53 22.18
C LEU A 390 -3.83 -3.44 20.65
N ASP A 391 -4.32 -2.35 20.06
CA ASP A 391 -4.37 -2.08 18.62
C ASP A 391 -3.23 -1.12 18.24
N LEU A 392 -2.18 -1.66 17.67
CA LEU A 392 -0.97 -0.93 17.26
C LEU A 392 -1.07 -0.50 15.81
N PHE A 393 -0.75 0.76 15.54
CA PHE A 393 -0.97 1.43 14.25
C PHE A 393 -2.46 1.54 13.92
N CYS A 394 -3.27 1.92 14.92
CA CYS A 394 -4.74 1.82 14.85
C CYS A 394 -5.38 2.76 13.81
N GLY A 395 -4.66 3.74 13.26
CA GLY A 395 -5.20 4.70 12.30
C GLY A 395 -6.45 5.41 12.86
N THR A 396 -7.54 5.39 12.12
CA THR A 396 -8.85 5.93 12.53
C THR A 396 -9.67 4.97 13.42
N GLY A 397 -8.99 3.99 14.04
CA GLY A 397 -9.56 3.05 15.00
C GLY A 397 -10.43 1.94 14.39
N THR A 398 -10.37 1.73 13.08
CA THR A 398 -11.32 0.84 12.39
C THR A 398 -11.25 -0.60 12.87
N ILE A 399 -10.07 -1.19 13.06
CA ILE A 399 -9.94 -2.56 13.56
C ILE A 399 -10.35 -2.62 15.03
N GLY A 400 -9.75 -1.78 15.88
CA GLY A 400 -10.04 -1.78 17.32
C GLY A 400 -11.51 -1.59 17.64
N LEU A 401 -12.19 -0.67 16.94
CA LEU A 401 -13.63 -0.42 17.15
C LEU A 401 -14.50 -1.61 16.76
N THR A 402 -14.14 -2.35 15.70
CA THR A 402 -14.88 -3.57 15.31
C THR A 402 -14.75 -4.68 16.38
N LEU A 403 -13.63 -4.73 17.09
CA LEU A 403 -13.38 -5.69 18.17
C LEU A 403 -13.97 -5.26 19.53
N ALA A 404 -14.15 -3.96 19.73
CA ALA A 404 -14.55 -3.39 21.03
C ALA A 404 -15.86 -3.96 21.59
N ARG A 405 -16.81 -4.36 20.72
CA ARG A 405 -18.09 -4.97 21.14
C ARG A 405 -17.90 -6.29 21.89
N ARG A 406 -16.78 -6.98 21.71
CA ARG A 406 -16.47 -8.29 22.30
C ARG A 406 -15.33 -8.22 23.33
N ALA A 407 -14.60 -7.12 23.37
CA ALA A 407 -13.47 -6.90 24.27
C ALA A 407 -13.91 -6.22 25.57
N LYS A 408 -13.13 -6.42 26.64
CA LYS A 408 -13.25 -5.62 27.87
C LYS A 408 -12.89 -4.16 27.60
N HIS A 409 -11.75 -3.96 26.92
CA HIS A 409 -11.27 -2.63 26.53
C HIS A 409 -10.29 -2.74 25.37
N VAL A 410 -10.31 -1.75 24.49
CA VAL A 410 -9.35 -1.60 23.40
C VAL A 410 -8.47 -0.39 23.64
N TYR A 411 -7.14 -0.56 23.57
CA TYR A 411 -6.17 0.53 23.61
C TYR A 411 -5.53 0.66 22.23
N GLY A 412 -5.78 1.77 21.53
CA GLY A 412 -5.25 2.04 20.19
C GLY A 412 -4.11 3.07 20.22
N TYR A 413 -3.04 2.82 19.47
CA TYR A 413 -1.89 3.72 19.34
C TYR A 413 -1.61 4.07 17.89
N GLU A 414 -1.49 5.37 17.60
CA GLU A 414 -1.21 5.91 16.27
C GLU A 414 -0.33 7.16 16.39
N ILE A 415 0.56 7.39 15.43
CA ILE A 415 1.46 8.55 15.41
C ILE A 415 0.76 9.83 14.93
N ILE A 416 -0.26 9.70 14.09
CA ILE A 416 -0.93 10.82 13.42
C ILE A 416 -2.02 11.39 14.32
N PRO A 417 -1.89 12.66 14.83
CA PRO A 417 -2.89 13.23 15.76
C PRO A 417 -4.30 13.26 15.17
N GLN A 418 -4.45 13.59 13.88
CA GLN A 418 -5.75 13.66 13.23
C GLN A 418 -6.42 12.30 13.16
N ALA A 419 -5.66 11.22 12.93
CA ALA A 419 -6.22 9.87 12.91
C ALA A 419 -6.74 9.45 14.30
N ILE A 420 -6.07 9.87 15.38
CA ILE A 420 -6.56 9.68 16.76
C ILE A 420 -7.85 10.45 17.00
N ALA A 421 -7.94 11.71 16.56
CA ALA A 421 -9.17 12.50 16.66
C ALA A 421 -10.32 11.82 15.91
N ASP A 422 -10.07 11.34 14.70
CA ASP A 422 -11.04 10.59 13.89
C ASP A 422 -11.46 9.27 14.58
N ALA A 423 -10.52 8.56 15.23
CA ALA A 423 -10.81 7.34 15.97
C ALA A 423 -11.73 7.60 17.18
N CYS A 424 -11.48 8.67 17.94
CA CYS A 424 -12.35 9.08 19.05
C CYS A 424 -13.74 9.46 18.57
N LEU A 425 -13.83 10.23 17.48
CA LEU A 425 -15.11 10.60 16.87
C LEU A 425 -15.88 9.38 16.37
N ASN A 426 -15.21 8.43 15.74
CA ASN A 426 -15.80 7.17 15.27
C ASN A 426 -16.27 6.30 16.45
N ALA A 427 -15.56 6.29 17.57
CA ALA A 427 -16.00 5.61 18.79
C ALA A 427 -17.30 6.23 19.33
N GLU A 428 -17.36 7.56 19.43
CA GLU A 428 -18.52 8.30 19.88
C GLU A 428 -19.74 8.07 18.96
N LEU A 429 -19.54 8.17 17.64
CA LEU A 429 -20.56 7.96 16.61
C LEU A 429 -21.22 6.58 16.73
N ASN A 430 -20.49 5.56 17.17
CA ASN A 430 -20.96 4.19 17.34
C ASN A 430 -21.35 3.84 18.80
N GLY A 431 -21.31 4.81 19.73
CA GLY A 431 -21.61 4.60 21.14
C GLY A 431 -20.63 3.66 21.86
N ILE A 432 -19.41 3.51 21.34
CA ILE A 432 -18.36 2.65 21.91
C ILE A 432 -17.64 3.45 23.02
N ARG A 433 -17.72 2.95 24.27
CA ARG A 433 -17.14 3.60 25.45
C ARG A 433 -15.92 2.85 26.02
N ASN A 434 -15.66 1.63 25.54
CA ASN A 434 -14.57 0.78 25.98
C ASN A 434 -13.41 0.75 24.98
N ALA A 435 -13.13 1.90 24.36
CA ALA A 435 -11.96 2.10 23.52
C ALA A 435 -11.24 3.41 23.94
N THR A 436 -9.93 3.37 24.00
CA THR A 436 -9.07 4.52 24.29
C THR A 436 -8.01 4.63 23.21
N PHE A 437 -7.95 5.78 22.55
CA PHE A 437 -6.97 6.04 21.49
C PHE A 437 -5.94 7.08 21.95
N VAL A 438 -4.65 6.76 21.75
CA VAL A 438 -3.53 7.56 22.25
C VAL A 438 -2.55 7.84 21.12
N GLN A 439 -2.14 9.10 21.00
CA GLN A 439 -1.06 9.45 20.09
C GLN A 439 0.27 8.95 20.60
N GLY A 440 1.00 8.18 19.79
CA GLY A 440 2.32 7.66 20.14
C GLY A 440 3.12 7.17 18.94
N ASP A 441 4.44 7.43 18.97
CA ASP A 441 5.36 6.93 17.92
C ASP A 441 5.91 5.56 18.32
N LEU A 442 5.35 4.51 17.75
CA LEU A 442 5.73 3.11 18.01
C LEU A 442 7.19 2.78 17.60
N ASN A 443 7.86 3.65 16.84
CA ASN A 443 9.29 3.50 16.53
C ASN A 443 10.18 4.08 17.64
N LYS A 444 9.62 4.91 18.53
CA LYS A 444 10.33 5.60 19.63
C LYS A 444 9.96 5.11 21.03
N ILE A 445 9.17 4.03 21.11
CA ILE A 445 8.79 3.45 22.40
C ILE A 445 10.04 3.11 23.25
N ASP A 446 9.89 3.27 24.55
CA ASP A 446 10.87 2.93 25.58
C ASP A 446 10.31 1.87 26.55
N GLU A 447 11.02 1.61 27.63
CA GLU A 447 10.61 0.60 28.61
C GLU A 447 9.35 0.97 29.39
N SER A 448 8.99 2.26 29.44
CA SER A 448 7.80 2.76 30.16
C SER A 448 6.52 2.59 29.35
N PHE A 449 6.61 2.33 28.04
CA PHE A 449 5.45 2.23 27.15
C PHE A 449 4.41 1.23 27.66
N GLY A 450 4.86 0.10 28.20
CA GLY A 450 3.99 -0.92 28.77
C GLY A 450 3.22 -0.51 30.03
N ASN A 451 3.57 0.62 30.64
CA ASN A 451 2.90 1.14 31.83
C ASN A 451 1.64 1.96 31.50
N ASN A 452 1.42 2.29 30.23
CA ASN A 452 0.32 3.15 29.77
C ASN A 452 -1.02 2.42 29.64
N PHE A 453 -1.01 1.07 29.78
CA PHE A 453 -2.21 0.24 29.66
C PHE A 453 -2.04 -1.05 30.50
N PRO A 454 -3.15 -1.68 30.92
CA PRO A 454 -3.09 -3.01 31.53
C PRO A 454 -2.49 -4.03 30.56
N LYS A 455 -1.89 -5.10 31.08
CA LYS A 455 -1.32 -6.16 30.24
C LYS A 455 -2.38 -6.66 29.26
N PRO A 456 -2.17 -6.55 27.95
CA PRO A 456 -3.15 -7.02 26.95
C PRO A 456 -3.10 -8.55 26.84
N ASP A 457 -4.25 -9.13 26.55
CA ASP A 457 -4.39 -10.53 26.20
C ASP A 457 -4.06 -10.73 24.71
N ILE A 458 -4.48 -9.76 23.89
CA ILE A 458 -4.38 -9.81 22.44
C ILE A 458 -3.74 -8.53 21.94
N VAL A 459 -2.79 -8.65 21.02
CA VAL A 459 -2.22 -7.52 20.27
C VAL A 459 -2.65 -7.65 18.81
N ILE A 460 -3.22 -6.57 18.27
CA ILE A 460 -3.39 -6.38 16.82
C ILE A 460 -2.24 -5.49 16.36
N SER A 461 -1.60 -5.83 15.26
CA SER A 461 -0.54 -5.01 14.67
C SER A 461 -0.73 -4.92 13.16
N ASP A 462 -1.05 -3.72 12.65
CA ASP A 462 -1.21 -3.41 11.22
C ASP A 462 -0.19 -2.34 10.79
N PRO A 463 1.11 -2.68 10.74
CA PRO A 463 2.14 -1.71 10.45
C PRO A 463 2.15 -1.30 8.98
N ASN A 464 2.68 -0.11 8.70
CA ASN A 464 2.98 0.35 7.36
C ASN A 464 3.95 -0.60 6.62
N ARG A 465 4.07 -0.45 5.28
CA ARG A 465 4.89 -1.31 4.41
C ARG A 465 6.30 -1.67 4.88
N PRO A 466 7.05 -0.86 5.64
CA PRO A 466 8.34 -1.27 6.21
C PRO A 466 8.27 -2.36 7.28
N GLY A 467 7.07 -2.70 7.77
CA GLY A 467 6.88 -3.61 8.89
C GLY A 467 7.21 -2.98 10.24
N MET A 468 7.36 -3.81 11.27
CA MET A 468 7.65 -3.36 12.62
C MET A 468 9.11 -2.96 12.81
N HIS A 469 9.33 -1.89 13.56
CA HIS A 469 10.68 -1.51 13.99
C HIS A 469 11.19 -2.47 15.09
N MET A 470 12.50 -2.70 15.14
CA MET A 470 13.10 -3.64 16.09
C MET A 470 12.79 -3.32 17.57
N LYS A 471 12.58 -2.06 17.93
CA LYS A 471 12.15 -1.71 19.30
C LYS A 471 10.79 -2.27 19.63
N LEU A 472 9.85 -2.22 18.67
CA LEU A 472 8.51 -2.77 18.84
C LEU A 472 8.55 -4.31 18.90
N ILE A 473 9.34 -4.97 18.05
CA ILE A 473 9.57 -6.43 18.14
C ILE A 473 10.06 -6.83 19.54
N LYS A 474 11.09 -6.13 20.07
CA LYS A 474 11.61 -6.38 21.43
C LYS A 474 10.54 -6.17 22.51
N PHE A 475 9.75 -5.12 22.36
CA PHE A 475 8.66 -4.83 23.29
C PHE A 475 7.63 -5.97 23.29
N LEU A 476 7.19 -6.43 22.12
CA LEU A 476 6.21 -7.54 21.99
C LEU A 476 6.73 -8.83 22.61
N LEU A 477 8.00 -9.16 22.38
CA LEU A 477 8.65 -10.34 22.98
C LEU A 477 8.76 -10.25 24.52
N LYS A 478 8.89 -9.02 25.07
CA LYS A 478 8.89 -8.79 26.53
C LYS A 478 7.47 -8.78 27.11
N LEU A 479 6.51 -8.23 26.38
CA LEU A 479 5.10 -8.11 26.75
C LEU A 479 4.44 -9.47 26.94
N LYS A 480 4.75 -10.44 26.06
CA LYS A 480 4.22 -11.79 26.09
C LYS A 480 2.69 -11.82 26.18
N ALA A 481 2.02 -11.08 25.29
CA ALA A 481 0.58 -11.23 25.11
C ALA A 481 0.27 -12.66 24.62
N SER A 482 -0.89 -13.20 25.00
CA SER A 482 -1.26 -14.57 24.63
C SER A 482 -1.33 -14.77 23.12
N ARG A 483 -1.76 -13.74 22.38
CA ARG A 483 -1.90 -13.74 20.93
C ARG A 483 -1.44 -12.44 20.31
N ILE A 484 -0.85 -12.55 19.12
CA ILE A 484 -0.60 -11.41 18.22
C ILE A 484 -1.29 -11.72 16.90
N VAL A 485 -2.19 -10.84 16.46
CA VAL A 485 -2.75 -10.85 15.11
C VAL A 485 -1.98 -9.82 14.30
N TYR A 486 -1.13 -10.30 13.40
CA TYR A 486 -0.30 -9.46 12.54
C TYR A 486 -0.96 -9.32 11.17
N VAL A 487 -1.40 -8.11 10.84
CA VAL A 487 -1.96 -7.74 9.54
C VAL A 487 -0.87 -7.08 8.72
N SER A 488 -0.75 -7.41 7.45
CA SER A 488 0.36 -6.87 6.65
C SER A 488 0.00 -6.70 5.19
N CYS A 489 0.23 -5.48 4.70
CA CYS A 489 0.16 -5.14 3.26
C CYS A 489 1.47 -5.43 2.50
N ASN A 490 2.48 -6.04 3.16
CA ASN A 490 3.77 -6.37 2.56
C ASN A 490 4.27 -7.73 3.06
N PRO A 491 4.00 -8.82 2.34
CA PRO A 491 4.39 -10.17 2.76
C PRO A 491 5.89 -10.35 3.02
N ALA A 492 6.76 -9.56 2.37
CA ALA A 492 8.21 -9.69 2.57
C ALA A 492 8.67 -9.16 3.94
N THR A 493 8.12 -8.01 4.39
CA THR A 493 8.40 -7.50 5.74
C THR A 493 7.66 -8.29 6.81
N CYS A 494 6.47 -8.80 6.47
CA CYS A 494 5.74 -9.73 7.32
C CYS A 494 6.60 -10.96 7.63
N ALA A 495 7.10 -11.66 6.62
CA ALA A 495 7.95 -12.84 6.78
C ALA A 495 9.17 -12.57 7.67
N ARG A 496 9.85 -11.42 7.49
CA ARG A 496 10.95 -11.00 8.34
C ARG A 496 10.53 -10.82 9.81
N ASP A 497 9.41 -10.15 10.03
CA ASP A 497 8.93 -9.85 11.39
C ASP A 497 8.43 -11.13 12.09
N LEU A 498 7.84 -12.06 11.35
CA LEU A 498 7.48 -13.39 11.83
C LEU A 498 8.72 -14.17 12.29
N ASP A 499 9.81 -14.15 11.50
CA ASP A 499 11.08 -14.77 11.91
C ASP A 499 11.58 -14.19 13.24
N TYR A 500 11.54 -12.88 13.42
CA TYR A 500 11.96 -12.24 14.67
C TYR A 500 11.08 -12.59 15.87
N LEU A 501 9.78 -12.71 15.69
CA LEU A 501 8.85 -13.06 16.77
C LEU A 501 8.94 -14.55 17.15
N CYS A 502 9.11 -15.42 16.15
CA CYS A 502 9.16 -16.86 16.36
C CYS A 502 10.57 -17.37 16.75
N ASN A 503 11.58 -16.99 15.99
CA ASN A 503 12.96 -17.49 16.16
C ASN A 503 13.86 -16.53 16.94
N GLY A 504 13.49 -15.25 17.03
CA GLY A 504 14.29 -14.22 17.68
C GLY A 504 15.37 -13.64 16.76
N VAL A 505 16.34 -12.95 17.35
CA VAL A 505 17.46 -12.31 16.64
C VAL A 505 18.76 -12.71 17.30
N VAL A 506 19.40 -13.74 16.79
CA VAL A 506 20.61 -14.36 17.36
C VAL A 506 21.73 -13.31 17.59
N GLU A 507 21.97 -12.45 16.58
CA GLU A 507 23.01 -11.41 16.65
C GLU A 507 22.79 -10.37 17.77
N LYS A 508 21.56 -10.27 18.27
CA LYS A 508 21.16 -9.34 19.35
C LYS A 508 20.84 -10.03 20.66
N ASN A 509 21.09 -11.34 20.74
CA ASN A 509 20.76 -12.20 21.90
C ASN A 509 19.28 -12.07 22.34
N ILE A 510 18.37 -12.02 21.35
CA ILE A 510 16.93 -11.94 21.57
C ILE A 510 16.35 -13.30 21.20
N LYS A 511 15.61 -13.93 22.14
CA LYS A 511 14.89 -15.17 21.91
C LYS A 511 13.48 -14.88 21.42
N GLY A 512 13.02 -15.60 20.40
CA GLY A 512 11.61 -15.67 20.04
C GLY A 512 10.80 -16.40 21.10
N CYS A 513 9.52 -16.11 21.15
CA CYS A 513 8.61 -16.77 22.11
C CYS A 513 7.21 -16.99 21.55
N TYR A 514 7.02 -16.78 20.25
CA TYR A 514 5.75 -17.02 19.58
C TYR A 514 5.86 -18.15 18.57
N LYS A 515 4.73 -18.79 18.31
CA LYS A 515 4.56 -19.74 17.22
C LYS A 515 3.54 -19.21 16.23
N LEU A 516 3.87 -19.24 14.95
CA LEU A 516 2.91 -18.96 13.88
C LEU A 516 1.94 -20.15 13.77
N THR A 517 0.65 -19.91 14.03
CA THR A 517 -0.39 -20.96 14.05
C THR A 517 -1.40 -20.82 12.91
N SER A 518 -1.48 -19.65 12.26
CA SER A 518 -2.30 -19.43 11.07
C SER A 518 -1.70 -18.33 10.19
N LEU A 519 -1.72 -18.56 8.89
CA LEU A 519 -1.36 -17.59 7.86
C LEU A 519 -2.46 -17.58 6.79
N GLN A 520 -3.15 -16.44 6.66
CA GLN A 520 -4.23 -16.26 5.71
C GLN A 520 -3.90 -15.11 4.75
N PRO A 521 -3.49 -15.39 3.51
CA PRO A 521 -3.41 -14.36 2.47
C PRO A 521 -4.80 -13.90 2.03
N VAL A 522 -4.90 -12.63 1.65
CA VAL A 522 -6.16 -12.01 1.18
C VAL A 522 -5.88 -11.14 -0.04
N ASP A 523 -6.65 -11.32 -1.10
CA ASP A 523 -6.62 -10.40 -2.24
C ASP A 523 -7.54 -9.19 -1.99
N MET A 524 -6.97 -8.15 -1.41
CA MET A 524 -7.66 -6.87 -1.21
C MET A 524 -7.77 -6.05 -2.50
N PHE A 525 -6.88 -6.28 -3.47
CA PHE A 525 -6.69 -5.40 -4.62
C PHE A 525 -6.50 -6.21 -5.91
N PRO A 526 -7.59 -6.75 -6.49
CA PRO A 526 -7.56 -7.41 -7.80
C PRO A 526 -6.81 -6.58 -8.86
N HIS A 527 -6.16 -7.26 -9.79
CA HIS A 527 -5.39 -6.67 -10.90
C HIS A 527 -4.11 -5.92 -10.49
N THR A 528 -3.82 -5.84 -9.19
CA THR A 528 -2.61 -5.19 -8.65
C THR A 528 -1.69 -6.23 -7.99
N PRO A 529 -0.39 -5.92 -7.79
CA PRO A 529 0.53 -6.84 -7.13
C PRO A 529 0.42 -6.83 -5.59
N HIS A 530 -0.54 -6.14 -5.03
CA HIS A 530 -0.70 -6.03 -3.57
C HIS A 530 -1.36 -7.28 -3.01
N ILE A 531 -0.88 -7.71 -1.86
CA ILE A 531 -1.36 -8.86 -1.11
C ILE A 531 -1.43 -8.44 0.36
N GLU A 532 -2.56 -8.71 1.00
CA GLU A 532 -2.68 -8.61 2.45
C GLU A 532 -2.50 -9.99 3.07
N CYS A 533 -1.95 -10.04 4.28
CA CYS A 533 -1.83 -11.26 5.05
C CYS A 533 -2.36 -11.02 6.46
N VAL A 534 -3.11 -11.98 6.99
CA VAL A 534 -3.50 -12.05 8.41
C VAL A 534 -2.78 -13.24 9.02
N CYS A 535 -1.92 -13.00 10.01
CA CYS A 535 -1.12 -14.00 10.67
C CYS A 535 -1.51 -14.08 12.15
N LEU A 536 -1.73 -15.28 12.66
CA LEU A 536 -1.93 -15.52 14.07
C LEU A 536 -0.65 -16.11 14.67
N LEU A 537 -0.12 -15.42 15.69
CA LEU A 537 0.98 -15.90 16.51
C LEU A 537 0.45 -16.15 17.93
N GLU A 538 0.77 -17.30 18.48
CA GLU A 538 0.42 -17.68 19.86
C GLU A 538 1.69 -17.81 20.70
N LEU A 539 1.59 -17.40 21.96
CA LEU A 539 2.71 -17.48 22.90
C LEU A 539 3.03 -18.94 23.20
N CYS A 540 4.33 -19.33 23.12
CA CYS A 540 4.81 -20.68 23.43
C CYS A 540 4.91 -20.94 24.94
#